data_2b0875c47c31703ff015df12ad45d1bb
#
_entry.id   2b0875c47c31703ff015df12ad45d1bb
#
_cell.length_a   1.000
_cell.length_b   1.000
_cell.length_c   1.000
_cell.angle_alpha   90.00
_cell.angle_beta   90.00
_cell.angle_gamma   90.00
#
_symmetry.space_group_name_H-M   'P 1'
#
loop_
_entity.id
_entity.type
_entity.pdbx_description
1 polymer ?
#
loop_
_entity_poly.entity_id
_entity_poly.type
_entity_poly.pdbx_seq_one_letter_code
_entity_poly.pdbx_strand_id
1 'polypeptide(L)'
;MTQTYKAGLSPAIPGFRPNRLRWWVQMVALGILWLVSMPALGAVIVFDRLTAADQPVFLKVQTRGFFFAEGGRRVTLSVNGGQTFRLLTGGDGFGYIKYVPSAPGRFNISAESTGTDSHAVLLVVSSNESIILLDFEMLLKRLLQRPDEKRMARQVLEALPPDCHLVYTIRYLGTEMARRWLLAQEYPRAVILDGTLPDIYAQLTNNNIQTRAVIGTSGAIDGRIDDGVLKLSFDASEKGTTVENWNQIRKYLMEKK
;
A
#
# COMPACT_ATOMS: atom_id res chain seq x y z
N MET A 1 -26.18 -81.51 41.66
CA MET A 1 -25.18 -80.41 41.53
C MET A 1 -25.67 -79.49 40.44
N THR A 2 -26.31 -78.40 40.81
CA THR A 2 -26.92 -77.44 39.88
C THR A 2 -26.21 -76.11 40.04
N GLN A 3 -25.43 -75.71 39.05
CA GLN A 3 -24.77 -74.42 39.03
C GLN A 3 -25.67 -73.37 38.36
N THR A 4 -26.05 -72.40 39.14
CA THR A 4 -26.77 -71.17 38.68
C THR A 4 -25.85 -70.14 38.11
N TYR A 5 -25.99 -69.80 36.81
CA TYR A 5 -25.27 -68.71 36.15
C TYR A 5 -25.96 -67.39 36.53
N LYS A 6 -25.17 -66.49 37.16
CA LYS A 6 -25.56 -65.06 37.36
C LYS A 6 -25.33 -64.30 36.08
N ALA A 7 -26.38 -63.69 35.55
CA ALA A 7 -26.36 -62.76 34.47
C ALA A 7 -25.66 -61.47 34.89
N GLY A 8 -24.60 -61.09 34.20
CA GLY A 8 -23.87 -59.85 34.40
C GLY A 8 -24.61 -58.64 33.81
N LEU A 9 -24.75 -57.61 34.62
CA LEU A 9 -25.30 -56.32 34.28
C LEU A 9 -24.36 -55.63 33.28
N SER A 10 -24.89 -55.25 32.12
CA SER A 10 -24.26 -54.38 31.15
C SER A 10 -24.14 -52.93 31.68
N PRO A 11 -23.02 -52.24 31.55
CA PRO A 11 -22.93 -50.85 31.96
C PRO A 11 -23.70 -49.94 30.97
N ALA A 12 -24.63 -49.17 31.53
CA ALA A 12 -25.39 -48.18 30.81
C ALA A 12 -24.43 -47.06 30.30
N ILE A 13 -24.40 -46.86 28.99
CA ILE A 13 -23.71 -45.76 28.33
C ILE A 13 -24.39 -44.45 28.74
N PRO A 14 -23.69 -43.46 29.32
CA PRO A 14 -24.31 -42.18 29.71
C PRO A 14 -24.88 -41.48 28.50
N GLY A 15 -26.16 -41.15 28.57
CA GLY A 15 -26.98 -40.60 27.50
C GLY A 15 -26.39 -39.39 26.80
N PHE A 16 -26.19 -39.55 25.53
CA PHE A 16 -25.94 -38.47 24.58
C PHE A 16 -27.20 -37.58 24.53
N ARG A 17 -27.12 -36.38 25.13
CA ARG A 17 -28.24 -35.44 25.14
C ARG A 17 -28.30 -34.74 23.76
N PRO A 18 -29.29 -35.03 22.89
CA PRO A 18 -29.37 -34.50 21.53
C PRO A 18 -29.60 -32.99 21.45
N ASN A 19 -29.89 -32.33 22.58
CA ASN A 19 -30.18 -30.88 22.59
C ASN A 19 -28.94 -29.98 22.40
N ARG A 20 -27.74 -30.46 22.72
CA ARG A 20 -26.54 -29.62 22.54
C ARG A 20 -26.13 -29.46 21.09
N LEU A 21 -26.28 -30.51 20.28
CA LEU A 21 -25.94 -30.44 18.84
C LEU A 21 -26.88 -29.49 18.08
N ARG A 22 -28.16 -29.48 18.40
CA ARG A 22 -29.13 -28.55 17.79
C ARG A 22 -28.84 -27.09 18.16
N TRP A 23 -28.38 -26.83 19.36
CA TRP A 23 -27.98 -25.49 19.81
C TRP A 23 -26.75 -24.99 19.05
N TRP A 24 -25.74 -25.83 18.86
CA TRP A 24 -24.55 -25.48 18.08
C TRP A 24 -24.88 -25.20 16.61
N VAL A 25 -25.72 -26.01 15.99
CA VAL A 25 -26.17 -25.82 14.61
C VAL A 25 -26.97 -24.52 14.46
N GLN A 26 -27.82 -24.20 15.44
CA GLN A 26 -28.57 -22.95 15.44
C GLN A 26 -27.66 -21.73 15.62
N MET A 27 -26.66 -21.79 16.50
CA MET A 27 -25.72 -20.71 16.71
C MET A 27 -24.80 -20.49 15.48
N VAL A 28 -24.37 -21.57 14.83
CA VAL A 28 -23.61 -21.49 13.58
C VAL A 28 -24.47 -20.93 12.45
N ALA A 29 -25.71 -21.38 12.33
CA ALA A 29 -26.66 -20.86 11.34
C ALA A 29 -26.99 -19.37 11.57
N LEU A 30 -27.17 -18.94 12.82
CA LEU A 30 -27.35 -17.54 13.17
C LEU A 30 -26.09 -16.70 12.87
N GLY A 31 -24.91 -17.24 13.16
CA GLY A 31 -23.63 -16.60 12.84
C GLY A 31 -23.43 -16.42 11.33
N ILE A 32 -23.78 -17.42 10.53
CA ILE A 32 -23.73 -17.33 9.05
C ILE A 32 -24.77 -16.33 8.55
N LEU A 33 -25.97 -16.30 9.11
CA LEU A 33 -27.01 -15.34 8.74
C LEU A 33 -26.61 -13.90 9.07
N TRP A 34 -25.90 -13.67 10.18
CA TRP A 34 -25.33 -12.37 10.55
C TRP A 34 -24.21 -11.94 9.61
N LEU A 35 -23.36 -12.85 9.15
CA LEU A 35 -22.31 -12.58 8.17
C LEU A 35 -22.88 -12.21 6.78
N VAL A 36 -23.99 -12.83 6.39
CA VAL A 36 -24.68 -12.55 5.11
C VAL A 36 -25.46 -11.25 5.16
N SER A 37 -25.90 -10.80 6.35
CA SER A 37 -26.69 -9.57 6.54
C SER A 37 -25.84 -8.31 6.69
N MET A 38 -24.51 -8.41 6.75
CA MET A 38 -23.67 -7.23 6.70
C MET A 38 -23.82 -6.58 5.32
N PRO A 39 -24.28 -5.31 5.25
CA PRO A 39 -24.29 -4.62 3.98
C PRO A 39 -22.87 -4.67 3.44
N ALA A 40 -22.74 -5.12 2.19
CA ALA A 40 -21.48 -5.07 1.47
C ALA A 40 -21.08 -3.59 1.36
N LEU A 41 -20.36 -3.09 2.34
CA LEU A 41 -19.78 -1.76 2.30
C LEU A 41 -18.72 -1.80 1.20
N GLY A 42 -19.16 -1.50 -0.01
CA GLY A 42 -18.27 -1.35 -1.14
C GLY A 42 -17.28 -0.24 -0.80
N ALA A 43 -16.00 -0.52 -0.86
CA ALA A 43 -14.96 0.47 -0.66
C ALA A 43 -14.50 1.04 -2.01
N VAL A 44 -14.34 2.35 -2.09
CA VAL A 44 -13.58 2.98 -3.17
C VAL A 44 -12.15 3.23 -2.67
N ILE A 45 -11.17 3.00 -3.55
CA ILE A 45 -9.75 3.26 -3.31
C ILE A 45 -9.26 4.14 -4.44
N VAL A 46 -8.65 5.26 -4.13
CA VAL A 46 -7.94 6.11 -5.09
C VAL A 46 -6.43 5.99 -4.87
N PHE A 47 -5.68 5.94 -5.97
CA PHE A 47 -4.23 5.71 -5.94
C PHE A 47 -3.47 7.01 -6.12
N ASP A 48 -2.39 7.15 -5.36
CA ASP A 48 -1.45 8.25 -5.56
C ASP A 48 -0.87 8.21 -6.97
N ARG A 49 -0.53 9.38 -7.50
CA ARG A 49 0.09 9.55 -8.81
C ARG A 49 1.19 10.58 -8.77
N LEU A 50 2.11 10.44 -9.71
CA LEU A 50 3.20 11.37 -9.93
C LEU A 50 3.35 11.62 -11.43
N THR A 51 3.54 12.89 -11.82
CA THR A 51 3.79 13.31 -13.20
C THR A 51 4.56 14.62 -13.20
N ALA A 52 5.07 15.03 -14.37
CA ALA A 52 5.56 16.39 -14.60
C ALA A 52 4.41 17.33 -15.00
N ALA A 53 4.62 18.63 -14.86
CA ALA A 53 3.67 19.62 -15.36
C ALA A 53 3.45 19.45 -16.88
N ASP A 54 2.23 19.72 -17.32
CA ASP A 54 1.78 19.59 -18.72
C ASP A 54 1.88 18.17 -19.31
N GLN A 55 2.22 17.16 -18.48
CA GLN A 55 2.23 15.77 -18.90
C GLN A 55 0.95 15.05 -18.47
N PRO A 56 0.36 14.24 -19.37
CA PRO A 56 -0.85 13.49 -19.04
C PRO A 56 -0.56 12.39 -18.00
N VAL A 57 -1.46 12.26 -17.05
CA VAL A 57 -1.45 11.18 -16.05
C VAL A 57 -2.81 10.51 -16.01
N PHE A 58 -2.84 9.20 -15.77
CA PHE A 58 -4.07 8.46 -15.53
C PHE A 58 -4.34 8.36 -14.03
N LEU A 59 -5.34 9.11 -13.57
CA LEU A 59 -5.86 8.96 -12.21
C LEU A 59 -6.58 7.62 -12.13
N LYS A 60 -6.17 6.76 -11.20
CA LYS A 60 -6.65 5.38 -11.06
C LYS A 60 -7.50 5.27 -9.81
N VAL A 61 -8.66 4.64 -9.94
CA VAL A 61 -9.53 4.27 -8.82
C VAL A 61 -9.83 2.78 -8.88
N GLN A 62 -10.16 2.19 -7.74
CA GLN A 62 -10.64 0.83 -7.64
C GLN A 62 -11.87 0.79 -6.73
N THR A 63 -12.91 0.09 -7.18
CA THR A 63 -14.05 -0.25 -6.33
C THR A 63 -13.95 -1.70 -5.89
N ARG A 64 -14.21 -1.94 -4.63
CA ARG A 64 -14.17 -3.25 -3.99
C ARG A 64 -15.49 -3.54 -3.30
N GLY A 65 -15.99 -4.76 -3.45
CA GLY A 65 -16.96 -5.34 -2.55
C GLY A 65 -16.28 -5.85 -1.28
N PHE A 66 -16.98 -6.69 -0.53
CA PHE A 66 -16.47 -7.18 0.75
C PHE A 66 -15.16 -7.98 0.61
N PHE A 67 -15.02 -8.83 -0.41
CA PHE A 67 -13.84 -9.69 -0.61
C PHE A 67 -13.06 -9.39 -1.89
N PHE A 68 -13.73 -8.93 -2.94
CA PHE A 68 -13.15 -8.82 -4.29
C PHE A 68 -13.34 -7.43 -4.88
N ALA A 69 -12.59 -7.15 -5.93
CA ALA A 69 -12.85 -6.00 -6.79
C ALA A 69 -14.27 -6.11 -7.36
N GLU A 70 -15.00 -5.00 -7.41
CA GLU A 70 -16.39 -4.95 -7.89
C GLU A 70 -16.51 -3.91 -9.00
N GLY A 71 -16.82 -4.37 -10.19
CA GLY A 71 -16.97 -3.53 -11.37
C GLY A 71 -18.36 -2.94 -11.54
N GLY A 72 -18.50 -2.03 -12.52
CA GLY A 72 -19.77 -1.38 -12.85
C GLY A 72 -20.25 -0.36 -11.81
N ARG A 73 -19.38 0.05 -10.90
CA ARG A 73 -19.70 1.06 -9.88
C ARG A 73 -19.44 2.46 -10.41
N ARG A 74 -20.37 3.37 -10.10
CA ARG A 74 -20.19 4.79 -10.42
C ARG A 74 -19.28 5.42 -9.38
N VAL A 75 -18.23 6.09 -9.86
CA VAL A 75 -17.27 6.83 -9.02
C VAL A 75 -17.29 8.29 -9.42
N THR A 76 -17.36 9.17 -8.44
CA THR A 76 -17.11 10.60 -8.59
C THR A 76 -15.71 10.89 -8.08
N LEU A 77 -14.83 11.41 -8.94
CA LEU A 77 -13.46 11.76 -8.61
C LEU A 77 -13.30 13.27 -8.70
N SER A 78 -12.67 13.91 -7.72
CA SER A 78 -12.35 15.33 -7.75
C SER A 78 -10.88 15.60 -7.47
N VAL A 79 -10.36 16.67 -8.06
CA VAL A 79 -8.98 17.15 -7.84
C VAL A 79 -9.07 18.52 -7.15
N ASN A 80 -8.44 18.65 -5.99
CA ASN A 80 -8.49 19.85 -5.11
C ASN A 80 -9.89 20.38 -4.82
N GLY A 81 -10.92 19.53 -4.86
CA GLY A 81 -12.30 19.93 -4.69
C GLY A 81 -12.89 20.78 -5.83
N GLY A 82 -12.11 21.03 -6.91
CA GLY A 82 -12.52 21.81 -8.07
C GLY A 82 -13.01 20.95 -9.22
N GLN A 83 -12.11 20.49 -10.06
CA GLN A 83 -12.46 19.70 -11.23
C GLN A 83 -12.98 18.31 -10.84
N THR A 84 -14.19 17.98 -11.30
CA THR A 84 -14.89 16.76 -10.94
C THR A 84 -15.13 15.89 -12.19
N PHE A 85 -14.90 14.60 -12.04
CA PHE A 85 -15.08 13.59 -13.08
C PHE A 85 -16.04 12.50 -12.60
N ARG A 86 -16.83 11.96 -13.51
CA ARG A 86 -17.69 10.81 -13.24
C ARG A 86 -17.30 9.68 -14.18
N LEU A 87 -17.10 8.50 -13.61
CA LEU A 87 -16.72 7.31 -14.37
C LEU A 87 -17.45 6.06 -13.84
N LEU A 88 -17.46 5.02 -14.65
CA LEU A 88 -17.81 3.65 -14.24
C LEU A 88 -16.56 2.82 -14.20
N THR A 89 -16.42 1.98 -13.16
CA THR A 89 -15.34 1.01 -13.08
C THR A 89 -15.59 -0.17 -14.03
N GLY A 90 -14.54 -0.69 -14.64
CA GLY A 90 -14.59 -1.89 -15.48
C GLY A 90 -14.94 -3.14 -14.68
N GLY A 91 -15.10 -4.28 -15.34
CA GLY A 91 -15.42 -5.56 -14.70
C GLY A 91 -14.39 -6.02 -13.68
N ASP A 92 -13.15 -5.54 -13.79
CA ASP A 92 -12.03 -5.73 -12.86
C ASP A 92 -12.05 -4.77 -11.64
N GLY A 93 -13.08 -3.91 -11.57
CA GLY A 93 -13.23 -2.91 -10.52
C GLY A 93 -12.35 -1.67 -10.69
N PHE A 94 -11.55 -1.56 -11.74
CA PHE A 94 -10.72 -0.38 -11.96
C PHE A 94 -11.39 0.65 -12.86
N GLY A 95 -11.07 1.93 -12.61
CA GLY A 95 -11.44 3.06 -13.45
C GLY A 95 -10.28 4.03 -13.63
N TYR A 96 -10.22 4.68 -14.79
CA TYR A 96 -9.13 5.55 -15.17
C TYR A 96 -9.66 6.85 -15.77
N ILE A 97 -9.08 7.98 -15.35
CA ILE A 97 -9.35 9.30 -15.94
C ILE A 97 -8.02 9.92 -16.38
N LYS A 98 -7.94 10.32 -17.63
CA LYS A 98 -6.82 11.11 -18.13
C LYS A 98 -6.93 12.53 -17.58
N TYR A 99 -5.88 13.00 -16.93
CA TYR A 99 -5.76 14.34 -16.38
C TYR A 99 -4.45 14.97 -16.82
N VAL A 100 -4.46 16.27 -17.12
CA VAL A 100 -3.23 17.01 -17.48
C VAL A 100 -3.14 18.20 -16.52
N PRO A 101 -2.22 18.15 -15.53
CA PRO A 101 -2.00 19.24 -14.61
C PRO A 101 -1.19 20.35 -15.29
N SER A 102 -1.63 21.61 -15.15
CA SER A 102 -0.98 22.78 -15.76
C SER A 102 0.09 23.43 -14.88
N ALA A 103 0.25 23.00 -13.64
CA ALA A 103 1.20 23.60 -12.71
C ALA A 103 1.83 22.55 -11.80
N PRO A 104 3.09 22.72 -11.38
CA PRO A 104 3.70 21.91 -10.34
C PRO A 104 3.00 22.08 -9.01
N GLY A 105 3.13 21.08 -8.15
CA GLY A 105 2.60 21.12 -6.80
C GLY A 105 1.94 19.83 -6.37
N ARG A 106 1.29 19.87 -5.22
CA ARG A 106 0.64 18.74 -4.58
C ARG A 106 -0.86 18.92 -4.63
N PHE A 107 -1.55 18.04 -5.32
CA PHE A 107 -3.00 18.08 -5.52
C PHE A 107 -3.67 16.94 -4.74
N ASN A 108 -4.70 17.26 -3.97
CA ASN A 108 -5.49 16.25 -3.31
C ASN A 108 -6.49 15.66 -4.31
N ILE A 109 -6.52 14.34 -4.39
CA ILE A 109 -7.52 13.59 -5.15
C ILE A 109 -8.49 12.98 -4.17
N SER A 110 -9.79 13.15 -4.38
CA SER A 110 -10.83 12.43 -3.64
C SER A 110 -11.68 11.63 -4.60
N ALA A 111 -12.07 10.44 -4.19
CA ALA A 111 -13.01 9.60 -4.92
C ALA A 111 -14.13 9.16 -4.00
N GLU A 112 -15.36 9.22 -4.49
CA GLU A 112 -16.58 8.82 -3.78
C GLU A 112 -17.34 7.78 -4.60
N SER A 113 -17.82 6.73 -3.94
CA SER A 113 -18.69 5.70 -4.53
C SER A 113 -19.53 5.05 -3.45
N THR A 114 -20.84 4.95 -3.67
CA THR A 114 -21.80 4.22 -2.80
C THR A 114 -21.64 4.52 -1.30
N GLY A 115 -21.45 5.80 -0.95
CA GLY A 115 -21.35 6.24 0.45
C GLY A 115 -20.00 5.98 1.12
N THR A 116 -18.99 5.60 0.35
CA THR A 116 -17.59 5.52 0.82
C THR A 116 -16.74 6.53 0.06
N ASP A 117 -15.73 7.06 0.73
CA ASP A 117 -14.76 7.99 0.17
C ASP A 117 -13.33 7.50 0.38
N SER A 118 -12.44 7.98 -0.46
CA SER A 118 -11.00 7.73 -0.39
C SER A 118 -10.22 8.93 -0.89
N HIS A 119 -9.02 9.12 -0.34
CA HIS A 119 -8.15 10.25 -0.67
C HIS A 119 -6.79 9.76 -1.12
N ALA A 120 -6.22 10.46 -2.09
CA ALA A 120 -4.88 10.24 -2.60
C ALA A 120 -4.22 11.58 -2.95
N VAL A 121 -2.97 11.50 -3.38
CA VAL A 121 -2.17 12.65 -3.78
C VAL A 121 -1.72 12.48 -5.23
N LEU A 122 -1.89 13.54 -6.03
CA LEU A 122 -1.16 13.73 -7.27
C LEU A 122 -0.01 14.69 -6.99
N LEU A 123 1.21 14.23 -7.12
CA LEU A 123 2.40 15.06 -7.10
C LEU A 123 2.76 15.42 -8.54
N VAL A 124 2.82 16.72 -8.81
CA VAL A 124 3.25 17.25 -10.10
C VAL A 124 4.58 17.95 -9.88
N VAL A 125 5.63 17.42 -10.46
CA VAL A 125 6.99 17.94 -10.30
C VAL A 125 7.37 18.90 -11.41
N SER A 126 8.17 19.88 -11.07
CA SER A 126 8.82 20.77 -12.03
C SER A 126 10.17 20.21 -12.50
N SER A 127 10.74 20.78 -13.55
CA SER A 127 12.00 20.29 -14.13
C SER A 127 13.22 20.45 -13.23
N ASN A 128 13.15 21.31 -12.22
CA ASN A 128 14.22 21.55 -11.24
C ASN A 128 14.04 20.77 -9.94
N GLU A 129 12.98 19.98 -9.83
CA GLU A 129 12.73 19.11 -8.69
C GLU A 129 13.15 17.67 -8.99
N SER A 130 13.49 16.94 -7.96
CA SER A 130 13.95 15.56 -8.08
C SER A 130 13.23 14.63 -7.11
N ILE A 131 13.27 13.34 -7.43
CA ILE A 131 12.62 12.29 -6.64
C ILE A 131 13.67 11.49 -5.88
N ILE A 132 13.34 11.14 -4.64
CA ILE A 132 14.01 10.10 -3.87
C ILE A 132 13.04 8.94 -3.76
N LEU A 133 13.37 7.83 -4.43
CA LEU A 133 12.59 6.59 -4.35
C LEU A 133 13.01 5.77 -3.14
N LEU A 134 12.04 5.33 -2.35
CA LEU A 134 12.27 4.48 -1.18
C LEU A 134 11.39 3.24 -1.25
N ASP A 135 12.02 2.07 -1.26
CA ASP A 135 11.34 0.78 -1.14
C ASP A 135 10.72 0.64 0.25
N PHE A 136 9.38 0.60 0.29
CA PHE A 136 8.63 0.53 1.54
C PHE A 136 8.82 -0.82 2.26
N GLU A 137 8.87 -1.91 1.51
CA GLU A 137 9.07 -3.24 2.09
C GLU A 137 10.46 -3.37 2.73
N MET A 138 11.48 -2.79 2.09
CA MET A 138 12.81 -2.69 2.68
C MET A 138 12.81 -1.84 3.96
N LEU A 139 12.15 -0.67 3.94
CA LEU A 139 12.00 0.19 5.12
C LEU A 139 11.34 -0.58 6.26
N LEU A 140 10.21 -1.25 5.98
CA LEU A 140 9.48 -2.02 6.98
C LEU A 140 10.34 -3.16 7.55
N LYS A 141 11.00 -3.95 6.69
CA LYS A 141 11.92 -5.02 7.11
C LYS A 141 13.04 -4.49 8.01
N ARG A 142 13.68 -3.39 7.60
CA ARG A 142 14.77 -2.76 8.37
C ARG A 142 14.31 -2.34 9.76
N LEU A 143 13.17 -1.69 9.86
CA LEU A 143 12.64 -1.20 11.14
C LEU A 143 12.13 -2.31 12.05
N LEU A 144 11.70 -3.45 11.51
CA LEU A 144 11.39 -4.64 12.31
C LEU A 144 12.67 -5.26 12.90
N GLN A 145 13.77 -5.24 12.15
CA GLN A 145 15.07 -5.77 12.59
C GLN A 145 15.82 -4.80 13.51
N ARG A 146 15.65 -3.50 13.32
CA ARG A 146 16.32 -2.42 14.04
C ARG A 146 15.31 -1.36 14.52
N PRO A 147 14.51 -1.64 15.53
CA PRO A 147 13.50 -0.70 16.04
C PRO A 147 14.09 0.62 16.56
N ASP A 148 15.33 0.57 17.02
CA ASP A 148 16.13 1.72 17.49
C ASP A 148 16.39 2.74 16.37
N GLU A 149 16.44 2.32 15.11
CA GLU A 149 16.68 3.19 13.96
C GLU A 149 15.43 3.99 13.53
N LYS A 150 14.24 3.66 14.02
CA LYS A 150 12.96 4.26 13.60
C LYS A 150 12.95 5.79 13.68
N ARG A 151 13.39 6.33 14.81
CA ARG A 151 13.47 7.78 15.02
C ARG A 151 14.41 8.44 14.01
N MET A 152 15.57 7.82 13.79
CA MET A 152 16.57 8.34 12.86
C MET A 152 16.08 8.28 11.41
N ALA A 153 15.47 7.16 11.00
CA ALA A 153 14.86 7.03 9.66
C ALA A 153 13.87 8.16 9.40
N ARG A 154 12.96 8.42 10.35
CA ARG A 154 12.00 9.52 10.25
C ARG A 154 12.69 10.87 10.11
N GLN A 155 13.65 11.19 10.98
CA GLN A 155 14.38 12.47 10.93
C GLN A 155 15.12 12.68 9.61
N VAL A 156 15.71 11.63 9.03
CA VAL A 156 16.39 11.71 7.73
C VAL A 156 15.40 11.99 6.62
N LEU A 157 14.24 11.32 6.62
CA LEU A 157 13.22 11.48 5.59
C LEU A 157 12.44 12.80 5.71
N GLU A 158 12.36 13.39 6.90
CA GLU A 158 11.79 14.72 7.13
C GLU A 158 12.73 15.87 6.73
N ALA A 159 14.04 15.61 6.80
CA ALA A 159 15.08 16.61 6.53
C ALA A 159 15.57 16.62 5.08
N LEU A 160 14.82 16.08 4.14
CA LEU A 160 15.18 16.08 2.72
C LEU A 160 15.26 17.53 2.18
N PRO A 161 16.13 17.78 1.17
CA PRO A 161 16.17 19.08 0.50
C PRO A 161 14.80 19.49 -0.05
N PRO A 162 14.46 20.78 -0.06
CA PRO A 162 13.15 21.27 -0.48
C PRO A 162 12.84 21.02 -1.96
N ASP A 163 13.86 20.83 -2.79
CA ASP A 163 13.78 20.45 -4.19
C ASP A 163 13.67 18.92 -4.42
N CYS A 164 13.62 18.15 -3.34
CA CYS A 164 13.53 16.70 -3.39
C CYS A 164 12.20 16.20 -2.81
N HIS A 165 11.50 15.39 -3.56
CA HIS A 165 10.26 14.76 -3.11
C HIS A 165 10.48 13.28 -2.77
N LEU A 166 10.05 12.87 -1.58
CA LEU A 166 10.03 11.47 -1.20
C LEU A 166 8.87 10.75 -1.89
N VAL A 167 9.16 9.58 -2.45
CA VAL A 167 8.18 8.67 -3.05
C VAL A 167 8.43 7.25 -2.54
N TYR A 168 7.43 6.65 -1.94
CA TYR A 168 7.48 5.24 -1.56
C TYR A 168 7.06 4.36 -2.72
N THR A 169 7.77 3.28 -2.95
CA THR A 169 7.35 2.20 -3.85
C THR A 169 6.87 1.02 -3.03
N ILE A 170 5.76 0.39 -3.44
CA ILE A 170 5.22 -0.81 -2.78
C ILE A 170 4.94 -1.87 -3.80
N ARG A 171 5.22 -3.13 -3.45
CA ARG A 171 4.99 -4.27 -4.33
C ARG A 171 3.96 -5.25 -3.80
N TYR A 172 4.05 -5.61 -2.53
CA TYR A 172 3.27 -6.70 -1.94
C TYR A 172 2.19 -6.21 -0.99
N LEU A 173 2.42 -5.09 -0.32
CA LEU A 173 1.44 -4.47 0.56
C LEU A 173 0.52 -3.56 -0.24
N GLY A 174 -0.75 -3.54 0.11
CA GLY A 174 -1.68 -2.58 -0.51
C GLY A 174 -1.36 -1.15 -0.11
N THR A 175 -1.53 -0.19 -1.03
CA THR A 175 -1.27 1.25 -0.84
C THR A 175 -1.92 1.79 0.44
N GLU A 176 -3.15 1.37 0.71
CA GLU A 176 -3.91 1.81 1.87
C GLU A 176 -3.29 1.32 3.19
N MET A 177 -2.80 0.07 3.22
CA MET A 177 -2.12 -0.48 4.40
C MET A 177 -0.79 0.25 4.65
N ALA A 178 -0.02 0.47 3.61
CA ALA A 178 1.24 1.23 3.71
C ALA A 178 0.99 2.65 4.21
N ARG A 179 -0.04 3.34 3.69
CA ARG A 179 -0.42 4.69 4.11
C ARG A 179 -0.80 4.74 5.59
N ARG A 180 -1.65 3.81 6.05
CA ARG A 180 -2.04 3.72 7.47
C ARG A 180 -0.83 3.46 8.37
N TRP A 181 0.06 2.57 7.95
CA TRP A 181 1.27 2.26 8.72
C TRP A 181 2.19 3.48 8.81
N LEU A 182 2.48 4.17 7.69
CA LEU A 182 3.30 5.38 7.67
C LEU A 182 2.72 6.46 8.57
N LEU A 183 1.40 6.69 8.52
CA LEU A 183 0.72 7.64 9.40
C LEU A 183 0.82 7.25 10.88
N ALA A 184 0.56 5.99 11.22
CA ALA A 184 0.62 5.50 12.60
C ALA A 184 2.05 5.54 13.18
N GLN A 185 3.07 5.52 12.31
CA GLN A 185 4.46 5.62 12.69
C GLN A 185 5.03 7.04 12.52
N GLU A 186 4.17 8.02 12.19
CA GLU A 186 4.53 9.44 12.01
C GLU A 186 5.63 9.68 10.95
N TYR A 187 5.66 8.88 9.89
CA TYR A 187 6.54 9.10 8.75
C TYR A 187 6.03 10.23 7.86
N PRO A 188 6.92 10.90 7.10
CA PRO A 188 6.53 11.96 6.19
C PRO A 188 5.44 11.49 5.22
N ARG A 189 4.42 12.34 5.04
CA ARG A 189 3.39 12.10 4.03
C ARG A 189 4.00 12.28 2.65
N ALA A 190 4.13 11.19 1.92
CA ALA A 190 4.66 11.16 0.58
C ALA A 190 3.74 10.37 -0.35
N VAL A 191 3.99 10.47 -1.64
CA VAL A 191 3.30 9.66 -2.66
C VAL A 191 3.71 8.21 -2.50
N ILE A 192 2.75 7.29 -2.63
CA ILE A 192 2.95 5.85 -2.59
C ILE A 192 2.58 5.28 -3.96
N LEU A 193 3.57 4.80 -4.71
CA LEU A 193 3.37 4.22 -6.03
C LEU A 193 3.38 2.69 -5.95
N ASP A 194 2.38 2.08 -6.59
CA ASP A 194 2.23 0.63 -6.69
C ASP A 194 3.11 0.09 -7.82
N GLY A 195 4.12 -0.68 -7.49
CA GLY A 195 5.08 -1.26 -8.41
C GLY A 195 6.44 -1.52 -7.77
N THR A 196 7.30 -2.26 -8.47
CA THR A 196 8.67 -2.47 -8.03
C THR A 196 9.50 -1.18 -8.18
N LEU A 197 10.50 -1.02 -7.35
CA LEU A 197 11.39 0.15 -7.42
C LEU A 197 12.00 0.33 -8.81
N PRO A 198 12.53 -0.71 -9.51
CA PRO A 198 13.04 -0.57 -10.88
C PRO A 198 11.97 -0.17 -11.90
N ASP A 199 10.74 -0.70 -11.79
CA ASP A 199 9.66 -0.38 -12.73
C ASP A 199 9.20 1.08 -12.56
N ILE A 200 9.07 1.54 -11.32
CA ILE A 200 8.74 2.94 -11.02
C ILE A 200 9.86 3.86 -11.48
N TYR A 201 11.13 3.49 -11.23
CA TYR A 201 12.27 4.25 -11.74
C TYR A 201 12.22 4.40 -13.27
N ALA A 202 12.02 3.30 -14.00
CA ALA A 202 11.90 3.33 -15.46
C ALA A 202 10.72 4.20 -15.93
N GLN A 203 9.58 4.15 -15.23
CA GLN A 203 8.43 5.00 -15.52
C GLN A 203 8.76 6.48 -15.35
N LEU A 204 9.46 6.86 -14.27
CA LEU A 204 9.86 8.24 -14.02
C LEU A 204 10.84 8.75 -15.09
N THR A 205 11.83 7.93 -15.42
CA THR A 205 12.82 8.25 -16.47
C THR A 205 12.14 8.47 -17.84
N ASN A 206 11.20 7.58 -18.21
CA ASN A 206 10.43 7.72 -19.45
C ASN A 206 9.56 8.98 -19.50
N ASN A 207 9.17 9.50 -18.35
CA ASN A 207 8.42 10.75 -18.21
C ASN A 207 9.31 11.97 -17.96
N ASN A 208 10.63 11.84 -18.16
CA ASN A 208 11.63 12.90 -17.93
C ASN A 208 11.61 13.47 -16.51
N ILE A 209 11.25 12.66 -15.53
CA ILE A 209 11.25 13.03 -14.12
C ILE A 209 12.59 12.60 -13.50
N GLN A 210 13.33 13.56 -12.98
CA GLN A 210 14.64 13.33 -12.43
C GLN A 210 14.58 12.54 -11.12
N THR A 211 15.28 11.41 -11.06
CA THR A 211 15.49 10.64 -9.83
C THR A 211 16.89 10.93 -9.30
N ARG A 212 16.99 11.52 -8.11
CA ARG A 212 18.26 11.84 -7.44
C ARG A 212 18.86 10.66 -6.74
N ALA A 213 18.01 9.88 -6.05
CA ALA A 213 18.45 8.72 -5.29
C ALA A 213 17.40 7.62 -5.26
N VAL A 214 17.86 6.40 -5.14
CA VAL A 214 17.04 5.22 -4.83
C VAL A 214 17.57 4.54 -3.57
N ILE A 215 16.66 4.16 -2.68
CA ILE A 215 16.96 3.47 -1.43
C ILE A 215 16.15 2.19 -1.41
N GLY A 216 16.82 1.04 -1.47
CA GLY A 216 16.11 -0.24 -1.61
C GLY A 216 16.97 -1.44 -1.24
N THR A 217 16.46 -2.63 -1.51
CA THR A 217 17.23 -3.86 -1.41
C THR A 217 18.30 -3.93 -2.50
N SER A 218 19.41 -4.64 -2.26
CA SER A 218 20.46 -4.84 -3.27
C SER A 218 19.91 -5.38 -4.58
N GLY A 219 19.06 -6.41 -4.55
CA GLY A 219 18.47 -6.99 -5.75
C GLY A 219 17.59 -6.02 -6.56
N ALA A 220 16.95 -5.03 -5.91
CA ALA A 220 16.20 -3.99 -6.61
C ALA A 220 17.12 -2.94 -7.23
N ILE A 221 18.22 -2.61 -6.55
CA ILE A 221 19.17 -1.55 -6.95
C ILE A 221 20.12 -2.02 -8.05
N ASP A 222 20.60 -3.27 -7.96
CA ASP A 222 21.56 -3.87 -8.92
C ASP A 222 20.92 -4.16 -10.29
N GLY A 223 19.61 -3.97 -10.41
CA GLY A 223 18.83 -4.19 -11.61
C GLY A 223 18.92 -3.06 -12.65
N ARG A 224 17.75 -2.53 -13.03
CA ARG A 224 17.56 -1.59 -14.15
C ARG A 224 17.63 -0.12 -13.74
N ILE A 225 18.58 0.26 -12.88
CA ILE A 225 18.74 1.65 -12.44
C ILE A 225 20.05 2.18 -12.99
N ASP A 226 20.01 3.38 -13.61
CA ASP A 226 21.16 3.98 -14.26
C ASP A 226 22.28 4.32 -13.27
N ASP A 227 23.54 4.31 -13.75
CA ASP A 227 24.70 4.56 -12.90
C ASP A 227 24.83 6.02 -12.42
N GLY A 228 24.13 6.95 -13.09
CA GLY A 228 24.09 8.36 -12.69
C GLY A 228 23.26 8.63 -11.43
N VAL A 229 22.45 7.69 -10.96
CA VAL A 229 21.57 7.83 -9.80
C VAL A 229 22.28 7.31 -8.54
N LEU A 230 22.13 8.02 -7.43
CA LEU A 230 22.64 7.56 -6.14
C LEU A 230 21.86 6.34 -5.68
N LYS A 231 22.52 5.18 -5.57
CA LYS A 231 21.93 3.90 -5.18
C LYS A 231 22.39 3.54 -3.78
N LEU A 232 21.46 3.43 -2.82
CA LEU A 232 21.74 3.13 -1.42
C LEU A 232 21.03 1.86 -0.95
N SER A 233 21.76 0.94 -0.32
CA SER A 233 21.21 -0.30 0.22
C SER A 233 21.79 -0.60 1.60
N PHE A 234 20.97 -1.19 2.49
CA PHE A 234 21.44 -1.77 3.74
C PHE A 234 22.02 -3.18 3.55
N ASP A 235 21.74 -3.81 2.44
CA ASP A 235 22.30 -5.10 2.05
C ASP A 235 23.52 -4.86 1.15
N ALA A 236 24.47 -5.81 1.11
CA ALA A 236 25.60 -5.74 0.19
C ALA A 236 25.11 -5.67 -1.27
N SER A 237 25.58 -4.68 -2.02
CA SER A 237 25.16 -4.38 -3.39
C SER A 237 26.40 -4.31 -4.30
N GLU A 238 26.27 -4.84 -5.52
CA GLU A 238 27.35 -4.81 -6.52
C GLU A 238 27.41 -3.44 -7.22
N LYS A 239 26.27 -2.78 -7.42
CA LYS A 239 26.14 -1.54 -8.18
C LYS A 239 25.74 -0.34 -7.33
N GLY A 240 25.44 -0.56 -6.04
CA GLY A 240 25.03 0.48 -5.13
C GLY A 240 26.02 0.69 -3.99
N THR A 241 25.83 1.74 -3.23
CA THR A 241 26.56 2.00 -2.00
C THR A 241 25.90 1.29 -0.84
N THR A 242 26.61 0.36 -0.20
CA THR A 242 26.15 -0.26 1.03
C THR A 242 26.23 0.71 2.18
N VAL A 243 25.16 0.85 2.93
CA VAL A 243 25.07 1.74 4.11
C VAL A 243 24.69 0.92 5.34
N GLU A 244 25.27 1.28 6.48
CA GLU A 244 25.04 0.58 7.75
C GLU A 244 23.82 1.10 8.50
N ASN A 245 23.55 2.40 8.35
CA ASN A 245 22.51 3.09 9.11
C ASN A 245 21.98 4.34 8.39
N TRP A 246 20.92 4.93 8.93
CA TRP A 246 20.27 6.11 8.37
C TRP A 246 21.14 7.39 8.39
N ASN A 247 22.14 7.50 9.27
CA ASN A 247 23.07 8.63 9.25
C ASN A 247 23.93 8.65 7.99
N GLN A 248 24.37 7.47 7.52
CA GLN A 248 25.10 7.38 6.26
C GLN A 248 24.20 7.75 5.08
N ILE A 249 22.93 7.32 5.06
CA ILE A 249 21.95 7.75 4.05
C ILE A 249 21.85 9.27 4.05
N ARG A 250 21.66 9.90 5.21
CA ARG A 250 21.61 11.35 5.34
C ARG A 250 22.84 12.02 4.73
N LYS A 251 24.03 11.53 5.07
CA LYS A 251 25.30 12.06 4.56
C LYS A 251 25.33 12.05 3.05
N TYR A 252 25.04 10.92 2.41
CA TYR A 252 25.02 10.79 0.95
C TYR A 252 23.95 11.67 0.27
N LEU A 253 22.77 11.81 0.87
CA LEU A 253 21.71 12.65 0.32
C LEU A 253 22.05 14.15 0.39
N MET A 254 22.84 14.59 1.38
CA MET A 254 23.20 16.00 1.58
C MET A 254 24.49 16.39 0.88
N GLU A 255 25.44 15.46 0.67
CA GLU A 255 26.74 15.74 0.07
C GLU A 255 26.70 15.82 -1.47
N LYS A 256 25.77 15.14 -2.11
CA LYS A 256 25.64 15.15 -3.57
C LYS A 256 24.76 16.34 -4.02
N LYS A 257 25.37 17.51 -4.17
CA LYS A 257 24.81 18.65 -4.91
C LYS A 257 24.98 18.46 -6.41
#